data_eb2d445a774a6d6a4174db29bcbfea01
#
_entry.id   eb2d445a774a6d6a4174db29bcbfea01
#
_cell.length_a   1.000
_cell.length_b   1.000
_cell.length_c   1.000
_cell.angle_alpha   90.00
_cell.angle_beta   90.00
_cell.angle_gamma   90.00
#
_symmetry.space_group_name_H-M   'P 1'
#
loop_
_entity.id
_entity.type
_entity.pdbx_description
1 polymer ?
#
loop_
_entity_poly.entity_id
_entity_poly.type
_entity_poly.pdbx_seq_one_letter_code
_entity_poly.pdbx_strand_id
1 'polypeptide(L)'
;MKNEIESSLKESISIKTELLSNSVDSIIKIANILVEAFRTGHSLYLMGNGGSAADAQHISGELVGRFKKNRKSLPALALTTDTSVLTAIANDFGYDKCFERQLDAIVNDSDVVIGLSTS
;
A
#
# COMPACT_ATOMS: atom_id res chain seq x y z
N MET A 1 -23.13 -21.66 -9.65
CA MET A 1 -21.67 -21.84 -9.61
C MET A 1 -20.98 -21.45 -10.92
N LYS A 2 -21.16 -22.12 -12.10
CA LYS A 2 -20.48 -21.72 -13.35
C LYS A 2 -20.80 -20.29 -13.75
N ASN A 3 -22.06 -19.91 -13.80
CA ASN A 3 -22.50 -18.55 -14.18
C ASN A 3 -21.98 -17.47 -13.22
N GLU A 4 -21.89 -17.76 -11.94
CA GLU A 4 -21.33 -16.84 -10.92
C GLU A 4 -19.84 -16.60 -11.16
N ILE A 5 -19.10 -17.67 -11.43
CA ILE A 5 -17.66 -17.56 -11.75
C ILE A 5 -17.46 -16.73 -13.02
N GLU A 6 -18.24 -17.03 -14.09
CA GLU A 6 -18.18 -16.27 -15.34
C GLU A 6 -18.55 -14.80 -15.14
N SER A 7 -19.54 -14.50 -14.30
CA SER A 7 -19.94 -13.13 -13.95
C SER A 7 -18.83 -12.39 -13.25
N SER A 8 -18.20 -12.98 -12.22
CA SER A 8 -17.10 -12.37 -11.47
C SER A 8 -15.87 -12.12 -12.35
N LEU A 9 -15.57 -13.04 -13.27
CA LEU A 9 -14.48 -12.84 -14.22
C LEU A 9 -14.75 -11.70 -15.19
N LYS A 10 -15.98 -11.60 -15.71
CA LYS A 10 -16.40 -10.51 -16.62
C LYS A 10 -16.35 -9.15 -15.91
N GLU A 11 -16.81 -9.09 -14.65
CA GLU A 11 -16.73 -7.89 -13.83
C GLU A 11 -15.27 -7.45 -13.63
N SER A 12 -14.37 -8.37 -13.27
CA SER A 12 -12.95 -8.10 -13.13
C SER A 12 -12.32 -7.57 -14.43
N ILE A 13 -12.69 -8.13 -15.58
CA ILE A 13 -12.24 -7.65 -16.91
C ILE A 13 -12.76 -6.24 -17.17
N SER A 14 -14.05 -5.98 -16.89
CA SER A 14 -14.66 -4.66 -17.08
C SER A 14 -13.96 -3.59 -16.28
N ILE A 15 -13.71 -3.85 -14.98
CA ILE A 15 -12.97 -2.92 -14.10
C ILE A 15 -11.57 -2.62 -14.63
N LYS A 16 -10.83 -3.64 -15.08
CA LYS A 16 -9.49 -3.44 -15.66
C LYS A 16 -9.52 -2.65 -16.97
N THR A 17 -10.55 -2.86 -17.78
CA THR A 17 -10.76 -2.08 -19.02
C THR A 17 -11.04 -0.61 -18.71
N GLU A 18 -11.85 -0.36 -17.68
CA GLU A 18 -12.13 0.99 -17.21
C GLU A 18 -10.88 1.69 -16.65
N LEU A 19 -10.08 0.99 -15.84
CA LEU A 19 -8.80 1.49 -15.35
C LEU A 19 -7.85 1.86 -16.50
N LEU A 20 -7.78 1.01 -17.52
CA LEU A 20 -6.96 1.27 -18.71
C LEU A 20 -7.41 2.55 -19.43
N SER A 21 -8.71 2.82 -19.49
CA SER A 21 -9.27 3.96 -20.21
C SER A 21 -9.17 5.27 -19.40
N ASN A 22 -9.31 5.21 -18.07
CA ASN A 22 -9.59 6.38 -17.25
C ASN A 22 -8.53 6.67 -16.17
N SER A 23 -7.64 5.72 -15.85
CA SER A 23 -6.78 5.84 -14.66
C SER A 23 -5.27 5.77 -14.93
N VAL A 24 -4.86 5.55 -16.16
CA VAL A 24 -3.43 5.41 -16.51
C VAL A 24 -2.62 6.63 -16.11
N ASP A 25 -3.13 7.85 -16.38
CA ASP A 25 -2.43 9.08 -16.01
C ASP A 25 -2.30 9.25 -14.50
N SER A 26 -3.31 8.83 -13.74
CA SER A 26 -3.24 8.84 -12.27
C SER A 26 -2.21 7.85 -11.74
N ILE A 27 -2.14 6.66 -12.33
CA ILE A 27 -1.13 5.65 -12.00
C ILE A 27 0.29 6.18 -12.29
N ILE A 28 0.48 6.85 -13.44
CA ILE A 28 1.76 7.49 -13.80
C ILE A 28 2.14 8.57 -12.77
N LYS A 29 1.19 9.39 -12.35
CA LYS A 29 1.44 10.42 -11.32
C LYS A 29 1.90 9.80 -10.00
N ILE A 30 1.22 8.76 -9.52
CA ILE A 30 1.61 8.05 -8.31
C ILE A 30 3.02 7.45 -8.46
N ALA A 31 3.30 6.79 -9.58
CA ALA A 31 4.61 6.21 -9.85
C ALA A 31 5.72 7.28 -9.85
N ASN A 32 5.49 8.44 -10.44
CA ASN A 32 6.46 9.54 -10.46
C ASN A 32 6.72 10.11 -9.06
N ILE A 33 5.69 10.25 -8.21
CA ILE A 33 5.83 10.67 -6.82
C ILE A 33 6.73 9.69 -6.06
N LEU A 34 6.49 8.39 -6.19
CA LEU A 34 7.30 7.35 -5.55
C LEU A 34 8.74 7.34 -6.05
N VAL A 35 8.94 7.46 -7.35
CA VAL A 35 10.29 7.53 -7.96
C VAL A 35 11.07 8.72 -7.40
N GLU A 36 10.44 9.89 -7.32
CA GLU A 36 11.10 11.08 -6.80
C GLU A 36 11.41 10.95 -5.31
N ALA A 37 10.48 10.45 -4.49
CA ALA A 37 10.72 10.19 -3.08
C ALA A 37 11.93 9.26 -2.88
N PHE A 38 11.98 8.14 -3.58
CA PHE A 38 13.11 7.21 -3.48
C PHE A 38 14.44 7.79 -4.01
N ARG A 39 14.41 8.62 -5.03
CA ARG A 39 15.61 9.27 -5.58
C ARG A 39 16.19 10.30 -4.62
N THR A 40 15.36 10.94 -3.84
CA THR A 40 15.72 11.96 -2.85
C THR A 40 15.96 11.38 -1.45
N GLY A 41 15.89 10.05 -1.29
CA GLY A 41 16.23 9.35 -0.04
C GLY A 41 15.08 9.24 0.95
N HIS A 42 13.85 9.48 0.51
CA HIS A 42 12.64 9.36 1.31
C HIS A 42 12.04 7.95 1.28
N SER A 43 11.13 7.69 2.21
CA SER A 43 10.54 6.38 2.46
C SER A 43 9.08 6.31 2.02
N LEU A 44 8.60 5.10 1.79
CA LEU A 44 7.19 4.78 1.59
C LEU A 44 6.64 4.03 2.81
N TYR A 45 5.54 4.50 3.36
CA TYR A 45 4.78 3.81 4.40
C TYR A 45 3.45 3.32 3.82
N LEU A 46 3.11 2.07 4.14
CA LEU A 46 1.90 1.43 3.63
C LEU A 46 1.02 0.97 4.79
N MET A 47 -0.27 1.18 4.66
CA MET A 47 -1.24 0.76 5.67
C MET A 47 -2.52 0.24 5.03
N GLY A 48 -3.27 -0.55 5.78
CA GLY A 48 -4.53 -1.13 5.39
C GLY A 48 -4.96 -2.19 6.39
N ASN A 49 -6.18 -2.66 6.27
CA ASN A 49 -6.77 -3.67 7.16
C ASN A 49 -7.08 -4.95 6.40
N GLY A 50 -7.08 -6.09 7.08
CA GLY A 50 -7.46 -7.37 6.48
C GLY A 50 -6.64 -7.72 5.23
N GLY A 51 -7.30 -7.92 4.09
CA GLY A 51 -6.67 -8.16 2.79
C GLY A 51 -5.77 -7.01 2.36
N SER A 52 -6.17 -5.77 2.60
CA SER A 52 -5.38 -4.58 2.30
C SER A 52 -4.10 -4.49 3.17
N ALA A 53 -4.10 -5.05 4.38
CA ALA A 53 -2.88 -5.20 5.17
C ALA A 53 -1.91 -6.19 4.52
N ALA A 54 -2.42 -7.30 3.97
CA ALA A 54 -1.60 -8.26 3.23
C ALA A 54 -1.01 -7.63 1.95
N ASP A 55 -1.78 -6.84 1.22
CA ASP A 55 -1.31 -6.11 0.04
C ASP A 55 -0.22 -5.09 0.41
N ALA A 56 -0.39 -4.36 1.52
CA ALA A 56 0.62 -3.43 2.02
C ALA A 56 1.95 -4.14 2.31
N GLN A 57 1.91 -5.30 2.97
CA GLN A 57 3.09 -6.13 3.24
C GLN A 57 3.72 -6.65 1.95
N HIS A 58 2.90 -7.13 1.01
CA HIS A 58 3.38 -7.62 -0.28
C HIS A 58 4.14 -6.53 -1.04
N ILE A 59 3.54 -5.35 -1.18
CA ILE A 59 4.17 -4.20 -1.87
C ILE A 59 5.48 -3.81 -1.18
N SER A 60 5.50 -3.71 0.15
CA SER A 60 6.71 -3.44 0.92
C SER A 60 7.80 -4.48 0.65
N GLY A 61 7.44 -5.76 0.65
CA GLY A 61 8.37 -6.87 0.35
C GLY A 61 8.99 -6.78 -1.04
N GLU A 62 8.18 -6.44 -2.06
CA GLU A 62 8.67 -6.25 -3.43
C GLU A 62 9.60 -5.04 -3.57
N LEU A 63 9.38 -3.98 -2.80
CA LEU A 63 10.21 -2.77 -2.83
C LEU A 63 11.53 -2.95 -2.06
N VAL A 64 11.49 -3.53 -0.87
CA VAL A 64 12.68 -3.79 -0.05
C VAL A 64 13.53 -4.91 -0.65
N GLY A 65 12.90 -5.98 -1.11
CA GLY A 65 13.54 -7.07 -1.82
C GLY A 65 13.78 -6.73 -3.29
N ARG A 66 13.11 -7.47 -4.16
CA ARG A 66 13.09 -7.22 -5.62
C ARG A 66 11.81 -7.78 -6.22
N PHE A 67 11.28 -7.15 -7.23
CA PHE A 67 10.21 -7.70 -8.07
C PHE A 67 10.78 -8.36 -9.33
N LYS A 68 11.00 -7.62 -10.41
CA LYS A 68 11.49 -8.16 -11.69
C LYS A 68 12.98 -7.89 -11.94
N LYS A 69 13.49 -6.76 -11.43
CA LYS A 69 14.86 -6.31 -11.69
C LYS A 69 15.70 -6.42 -10.42
N ASN A 70 16.94 -6.89 -10.56
CA ASN A 70 17.90 -6.79 -9.48
C ASN A 70 18.35 -5.31 -9.33
N ARG A 71 18.15 -4.75 -8.16
CA ARG A 71 18.40 -3.33 -7.84
C ARG A 71 18.68 -3.16 -6.36
N LYS A 72 19.13 -1.97 -5.96
CA LYS A 72 19.22 -1.58 -4.56
C LYS A 72 17.83 -1.61 -3.92
N SER A 73 17.77 -2.01 -2.64
CA SER A 73 16.54 -1.96 -1.82
C SER A 73 15.99 -0.53 -1.78
N LEU A 74 14.67 -0.42 -1.86
CA LEU A 74 13.95 0.83 -1.70
C LEU A 74 13.32 0.88 -0.30
N PRO A 75 13.39 2.03 0.40
CA PRO A 75 12.88 2.13 1.76
C PRO A 75 11.34 2.12 1.75
N ALA A 76 10.76 0.98 2.11
CA ALA A 76 9.32 0.81 2.22
C ALA A 76 8.99 0.00 3.47
N LEU A 77 7.95 0.42 4.21
CA LEU A 77 7.51 -0.22 5.45
C LEU A 77 5.98 -0.36 5.47
N ALA A 78 5.49 -1.57 5.72
CA ALA A 78 4.09 -1.81 6.02
C ALA A 78 3.85 -1.68 7.54
N LEU A 79 2.97 -0.76 7.93
CA LEU A 79 2.63 -0.46 9.33
C LEU A 79 1.68 -1.51 9.95
N THR A 80 1.58 -2.66 9.33
CA THR A 80 0.60 -3.72 9.63
C THR A 80 1.24 -4.96 10.27
N THR A 81 2.52 -4.91 10.61
CA THR A 81 3.28 -6.12 11.00
C THR A 81 3.68 -6.16 12.47
N ASP A 82 3.89 -5.02 13.12
CA ASP A 82 4.26 -4.98 14.54
C ASP A 82 3.01 -5.14 15.40
N THR A 83 2.75 -6.38 15.79
CA THR A 83 1.56 -6.74 16.58
C THR A 83 1.58 -6.10 17.97
N SER A 84 2.75 -5.89 18.56
CA SER A 84 2.86 -5.22 19.87
C SER A 84 2.46 -3.75 19.77
N VAL A 85 2.93 -3.05 18.75
CA VAL A 85 2.56 -1.65 18.50
C VAL A 85 1.06 -1.55 18.20
N LEU A 86 0.54 -2.37 17.29
CA LEU A 86 -0.87 -2.36 16.90
C LEU A 86 -1.79 -2.61 18.09
N THR A 87 -1.50 -3.64 18.89
CA THR A 87 -2.37 -4.02 20.01
C THR A 87 -2.26 -3.04 21.18
N ALA A 88 -1.08 -2.51 21.47
CA ALA A 88 -0.91 -1.50 22.51
C ALA A 88 -1.67 -0.20 22.15
N ILE A 89 -1.50 0.30 20.93
CA ILE A 89 -2.21 1.50 20.48
C ILE A 89 -3.73 1.26 20.48
N ALA A 90 -4.18 0.11 19.97
CA ALA A 90 -5.60 -0.22 19.95
C ALA A 90 -6.22 -0.28 21.35
N ASN A 91 -5.49 -0.83 22.32
CA ASN A 91 -5.92 -0.92 23.71
C ASN A 91 -5.97 0.45 24.41
N ASP A 92 -4.97 1.29 24.20
CA ASP A 92 -4.79 2.53 24.96
C ASP A 92 -5.50 3.73 24.33
N PHE A 93 -5.64 3.77 23.01
CA PHE A 93 -6.09 4.92 22.24
C PHE A 93 -7.24 4.63 21.26
N GLY A 94 -7.58 3.36 21.05
CA GLY A 94 -8.54 2.93 20.05
C GLY A 94 -7.88 2.51 18.73
N TYR A 95 -8.56 1.61 18.00
CA TYR A 95 -8.03 1.02 16.78
C TYR A 95 -7.85 2.04 15.64
N ASP A 96 -8.70 3.08 15.59
CA ASP A 96 -8.62 4.20 14.64
C ASP A 96 -7.29 4.98 14.72
N LYS A 97 -6.56 4.86 15.82
CA LYS A 97 -5.26 5.48 16.06
C LYS A 97 -4.06 4.60 15.69
N CYS A 98 -4.27 3.35 15.29
CA CYS A 98 -3.18 2.40 15.08
C CYS A 98 -2.17 2.84 14.02
N PHE A 99 -2.61 3.42 12.93
CA PHE A 99 -1.71 3.91 11.87
C PHE A 99 -1.25 5.33 12.10
N GLU A 100 -2.16 6.23 12.54
CA GLU A 100 -1.86 7.63 12.84
C GLU A 100 -0.67 7.75 13.79
N ARG A 101 -0.71 7.05 14.93
CA ARG A 101 0.37 7.13 15.91
C ARG A 101 1.71 6.55 15.45
N GLN A 102 1.69 5.54 14.59
CA GLN A 102 2.92 5.04 13.99
C GLN A 102 3.51 6.09 13.03
N LEU A 103 2.67 6.70 12.18
CA LEU A 103 3.10 7.74 11.25
C LEU A 103 3.65 8.95 11.98
N ASP A 104 2.99 9.43 13.03
CA ASP A 104 3.46 10.56 13.86
C ASP A 104 4.88 10.35 14.41
N ALA A 105 5.25 9.10 14.67
CA ALA A 105 6.55 8.76 15.24
C ALA A 105 7.68 8.69 14.20
N ILE A 106 7.39 8.36 12.93
CA ILE A 106 8.42 7.94 11.97
C ILE A 106 8.41 8.69 10.64
N VAL A 107 7.31 9.36 10.27
CA VAL A 107 7.21 10.06 8.97
C VAL A 107 7.98 11.38 9.03
N ASN A 108 8.73 11.64 7.99
CA ASN A 108 9.42 12.91 7.76
C ASN A 108 8.81 13.63 6.55
N ASP A 109 9.13 14.91 6.42
CA ASP A 109 8.75 15.71 5.25
C ASP A 109 9.22 15.02 3.96
N SER A 110 8.34 14.97 2.98
CA SER A 110 8.56 14.34 1.66
C SER A 110 8.54 12.80 1.64
N ASP A 111 8.35 12.12 2.77
CA ASP A 111 7.98 10.71 2.76
C ASP A 111 6.58 10.51 2.14
N VAL A 112 6.34 9.35 1.61
CA VAL A 112 5.06 9.00 0.98
C VAL A 112 4.29 8.02 1.85
N VAL A 113 2.99 8.25 1.99
CA VAL A 113 2.08 7.33 2.68
C VAL A 113 1.01 6.83 1.71
N ILE A 114 0.78 5.51 1.66
CA ILE A 114 -0.30 4.88 0.89
C ILE A 114 -1.21 4.12 1.83
N GLY A 115 -2.47 4.54 1.88
CA GLY A 115 -3.56 3.79 2.50
C GLY A 115 -4.28 2.93 1.47
N LEU A 116 -4.40 1.63 1.74
CA LEU A 116 -5.12 0.66 0.92
C LEU A 116 -6.48 0.38 1.56
N SER A 117 -7.57 0.54 0.79
CA SER A 117 -8.93 0.26 1.25
C SER A 117 -9.80 -0.22 0.11
N THR A 118 -10.74 -1.11 0.42
CA THR A 118 -11.78 -1.60 -0.49
C THR A 118 -13.19 -1.14 -0.10
N SER A 119 -13.28 -0.35 0.95
CA SER A 119 -14.56 0.14 1.48
C SER A 119 -14.49 1.64 1.81
#